data_e5934fa4b7c541e2b33e2749dae830b9
#
_entry.id   e5934fa4b7c541e2b33e2749dae830b9
#
_cell.length_a   1.000
_cell.length_b   1.000
_cell.length_c   1.000
_cell.angle_alpha   90.00
_cell.angle_beta   90.00
_cell.angle_gamma   90.00
#
_symmetry.space_group_name_H-M   'P 1'
#
loop_
_entity.id
_entity.type
_entity.pdbx_description
1 polymer ?
#
loop_
_entity_poly.entity_id
_entity_poly.type
_entity_poly.pdbx_seq_one_letter_code
_entity_poly.pdbx_strand_id
1 'polypeptide(L)'
;MAESNFVDYVKIYCRSGKGGRGSMHLRHVKYNPNGGPDGGDGGHGGSIYLRGNHNYWTLLHLKFQRHVFAEHGGNGGRDKCHGKDGKDIYIDVPCGTVVYNAETGKYVCDVTYDGQEVLLLKGGRGGLGNFQFRTATNQTPRYAQPGEPMEEMTIILELKLLADVGLVGLPNAGKSTLLSAVSSARPKIANYPFTTLEPSLGIVDYRDHKSFVMADIPGIIE
;
A
#
# COMPACT_ATOMS: atom_id res chain seq x y z
N MET A 1 -11.90 8.92 27.79
CA MET A 1 -11.58 10.00 26.85
C MET A 1 -11.90 9.48 25.45
N ALA A 2 -12.86 10.06 24.75
CA ALA A 2 -13.15 9.64 23.37
C ALA A 2 -11.98 10.07 22.49
N GLU A 3 -11.22 9.11 21.96
CA GLU A 3 -10.17 9.39 20.98
C GLU A 3 -10.81 10.05 19.75
N SER A 4 -10.17 11.05 19.18
CA SER A 4 -10.64 11.65 17.94
C SER A 4 -10.56 10.59 16.84
N ASN A 5 -11.65 10.36 16.11
CA ASN A 5 -11.71 9.41 15.00
C ASN A 5 -10.91 9.88 13.77
N PHE A 6 -10.26 11.04 13.87
CA PHE A 6 -9.45 11.61 12.80
C PHE A 6 -7.98 11.20 12.95
N VAL A 7 -7.50 10.38 12.01
CA VAL A 7 -6.12 9.88 11.97
C VAL A 7 -5.49 10.35 10.66
N ASP A 8 -4.48 11.21 10.76
CA ASP A 8 -3.72 11.80 9.66
C ASP A 8 -2.32 11.22 9.49
N TYR A 9 -1.89 10.42 10.45
CA TYR A 9 -0.56 9.82 10.50
C TYR A 9 -0.64 8.35 10.90
N VAL A 10 -0.09 7.46 10.07
CA VAL A 10 -0.05 6.01 10.35
C VAL A 10 1.30 5.45 9.91
N LYS A 11 1.85 4.55 10.72
CA LYS A 11 3.06 3.79 10.40
C LYS A 11 2.68 2.35 10.12
N ILE A 12 3.08 1.82 8.94
CA ILE A 12 2.76 0.46 8.48
C ILE A 12 4.04 -0.23 8.03
N TYR A 13 4.18 -1.48 8.44
CA TYR A 13 5.21 -2.38 7.92
C TYR A 13 4.65 -3.15 6.74
N CYS A 14 5.30 -3.02 5.58
CA CYS A 14 4.92 -3.65 4.33
C CYS A 14 5.97 -4.66 3.89
N ARG A 15 5.54 -5.81 3.38
CA ARG A 15 6.41 -6.85 2.87
C ARG A 15 5.79 -7.48 1.61
N SER A 16 6.52 -7.43 0.49
CA SER A 16 6.12 -8.06 -0.76
C SER A 16 6.20 -9.58 -0.70
N GLY A 17 5.64 -10.26 -1.69
CA GLY A 17 5.76 -11.70 -1.82
C GLY A 17 7.13 -12.11 -2.38
N LYS A 18 7.73 -13.17 -1.83
CA LYS A 18 8.90 -13.82 -2.40
C LYS A 18 8.53 -14.58 -3.66
N GLY A 19 9.37 -14.60 -4.68
CA GLY A 19 9.22 -15.47 -5.83
C GLY A 19 9.36 -16.95 -5.47
N GLY A 20 8.55 -17.80 -6.09
CA GLY A 20 8.63 -19.24 -5.95
C GLY A 20 9.93 -19.80 -6.56
N ARG A 21 10.42 -20.90 -6.03
CA ARG A 21 11.60 -21.59 -6.59
C ARG A 21 11.22 -22.37 -7.84
N GLY A 22 12.05 -22.40 -8.88
CA GLY A 22 11.94 -23.32 -9.98
C GLY A 22 12.16 -24.77 -9.55
N SER A 23 11.57 -25.72 -10.28
CA SER A 23 11.71 -27.15 -10.03
C SER A 23 12.90 -27.73 -10.80
N MET A 24 13.64 -28.65 -10.17
CA MET A 24 14.73 -29.43 -10.82
C MET A 24 14.30 -30.86 -11.10
N HIS A 25 13.00 -31.13 -11.26
CA HIS A 25 12.49 -32.48 -11.48
C HIS A 25 12.93 -33.03 -12.82
N LEU A 26 13.28 -34.35 -12.83
CA LEU A 26 13.58 -35.15 -14.03
C LEU A 26 12.45 -36.18 -14.20
N ARG A 27 11.93 -36.31 -15.38
CA ARG A 27 10.82 -37.20 -15.68
C ARG A 27 11.25 -38.68 -15.58
N HIS A 28 10.58 -39.45 -14.77
CA HIS A 28 10.72 -40.88 -14.64
C HIS A 28 9.37 -41.55 -14.91
N VAL A 29 9.28 -42.29 -16.02
CA VAL A 29 8.06 -43.05 -16.36
C VAL A 29 8.41 -44.52 -16.63
N LYS A 30 7.45 -45.42 -16.47
CA LYS A 30 7.63 -46.88 -16.49
C LYS A 30 8.46 -47.43 -17.66
N TYR A 31 8.39 -46.84 -18.85
CA TYR A 31 9.10 -47.26 -20.04
C TYR A 31 10.19 -46.28 -20.52
N ASN A 32 10.40 -45.19 -19.80
CA ASN A 32 11.45 -44.21 -20.09
C ASN A 32 12.09 -43.69 -18.79
N PRO A 33 12.99 -44.49 -18.18
CA PRO A 33 13.62 -44.12 -16.91
C PRO A 33 14.59 -42.92 -17.03
N ASN A 34 15.07 -42.63 -18.23
CA ASN A 34 15.99 -41.51 -18.52
C ASN A 34 15.27 -40.33 -19.15
N GLY A 35 14.06 -40.02 -18.65
CA GLY A 35 13.30 -38.85 -19.08
C GLY A 35 14.08 -37.55 -18.87
N GLY A 36 13.90 -36.61 -19.80
CA GLY A 36 14.53 -35.29 -19.72
C GLY A 36 14.02 -34.40 -18.57
N PRO A 37 14.56 -33.18 -18.46
CA PRO A 37 14.09 -32.21 -17.48
C PRO A 37 12.64 -31.82 -17.76
N ASP A 38 11.81 -31.80 -16.74
CA ASP A 38 10.40 -31.44 -16.79
C ASP A 38 9.97 -30.54 -15.63
N GLY A 39 10.92 -29.97 -14.91
CA GLY A 39 10.65 -29.03 -13.85
C GLY A 39 10.09 -27.72 -14.39
N GLY A 40 8.97 -27.27 -13.82
CA GLY A 40 8.32 -26.00 -14.12
C GLY A 40 8.96 -24.83 -13.37
N ASP A 41 8.60 -23.62 -13.79
CA ASP A 41 9.08 -22.38 -13.20
C ASP A 41 8.30 -22.07 -11.91
N GLY A 42 8.91 -21.33 -10.97
CA GLY A 42 8.21 -20.77 -9.81
C GLY A 42 7.30 -19.63 -10.21
N GLY A 43 6.22 -19.41 -9.44
CA GLY A 43 5.33 -18.27 -9.59
C GLY A 43 5.95 -16.98 -9.05
N HIS A 44 5.45 -15.85 -9.50
CA HIS A 44 5.83 -14.53 -8.99
C HIS A 44 5.25 -14.31 -7.59
N GLY A 45 5.95 -13.58 -6.74
CA GLY A 45 5.39 -13.05 -5.49
C GLY A 45 4.45 -11.89 -5.76
N GLY A 46 3.45 -11.68 -4.90
CA GLY A 46 2.54 -10.55 -4.99
C GLY A 46 3.24 -9.23 -4.66
N SER A 47 2.85 -8.18 -5.36
CA SER A 47 3.29 -6.80 -5.14
C SER A 47 2.36 -6.07 -4.17
N ILE A 48 2.81 -4.93 -3.64
CA ILE A 48 1.98 -4.05 -2.81
C ILE A 48 1.83 -2.72 -3.54
N TYR A 49 0.58 -2.31 -3.71
CA TYR A 49 0.18 -1.05 -4.32
C TYR A 49 -0.53 -0.17 -3.31
N LEU A 50 -0.32 1.13 -3.44
CA LEU A 50 -1.18 2.14 -2.83
C LEU A 50 -2.21 2.56 -3.85
N ARG A 51 -3.48 2.66 -3.44
CA ARG A 51 -4.56 3.08 -4.32
C ARG A 51 -5.33 4.24 -3.69
N GLY A 52 -5.43 5.35 -4.42
CA GLY A 52 -6.24 6.50 -4.04
C GLY A 52 -7.72 6.15 -4.03
N ASN A 53 -8.41 6.49 -2.93
CA ASN A 53 -9.83 6.25 -2.80
C ASN A 53 -10.49 7.46 -2.15
N HIS A 54 -11.30 8.16 -2.92
CA HIS A 54 -12.04 9.36 -2.51
C HIS A 54 -13.03 9.09 -1.37
N ASN A 55 -13.47 7.83 -1.15
CA ASN A 55 -14.42 7.51 -0.08
C ASN A 55 -13.77 7.51 1.31
N TYR A 56 -12.46 7.59 1.40
CA TYR A 56 -11.73 7.69 2.65
C TYR A 56 -11.29 9.13 2.93
N TRP A 57 -11.63 9.64 4.11
CA TRP A 57 -11.28 10.98 4.59
C TRP A 57 -10.20 10.97 5.65
N THR A 58 -9.87 9.79 6.18
CA THR A 58 -8.88 9.61 7.24
C THR A 58 -8.13 8.30 7.03
N LEU A 59 -6.98 8.16 7.69
CA LEU A 59 -6.21 6.91 7.73
C LEU A 59 -6.67 5.97 8.86
N LEU A 60 -7.86 6.19 9.45
CA LEU A 60 -8.33 5.45 10.63
C LEU A 60 -8.39 3.94 10.40
N HIS A 61 -8.85 3.50 9.21
CA HIS A 61 -8.94 2.08 8.86
C HIS A 61 -7.56 1.39 8.85
N LEU A 62 -6.48 2.14 8.60
CA LEU A 62 -5.11 1.64 8.60
C LEU A 62 -4.45 1.69 9.99
N LYS A 63 -5.03 2.42 10.95
CA LYS A 63 -4.50 2.52 12.34
C LYS A 63 -4.34 1.14 12.99
N PHE A 64 -5.25 0.21 12.66
CA PHE A 64 -5.28 -1.14 13.22
C PHE A 64 -4.59 -2.17 12.33
N GLN A 65 -4.32 -1.85 11.05
CA GLN A 65 -3.65 -2.72 10.08
C GLN A 65 -2.16 -2.37 9.98
N ARG A 66 -1.39 -2.67 11.04
CA ARG A 66 0.02 -2.29 11.13
C ARG A 66 0.96 -3.11 10.24
N HIS A 67 0.50 -4.23 9.72
CA HIS A 67 1.30 -5.15 8.92
C HIS A 67 0.54 -5.53 7.64
N VAL A 68 1.20 -5.40 6.50
CA VAL A 68 0.66 -5.78 5.19
C VAL A 68 1.65 -6.72 4.51
N PHE A 69 1.23 -7.96 4.25
CA PHE A 69 2.07 -9.00 3.67
C PHE A 69 1.43 -9.55 2.40
N ALA A 70 2.09 -9.39 1.26
CA ALA A 70 1.65 -9.99 0.02
C ALA A 70 1.98 -11.49 -0.03
N GLU A 71 1.20 -12.23 -0.81
CA GLU A 71 1.35 -13.68 -0.96
C GLU A 71 2.67 -14.02 -1.66
N HIS A 72 3.30 -15.12 -1.23
CA HIS A 72 4.48 -15.66 -1.91
C HIS A 72 4.06 -16.42 -3.17
N GLY A 73 4.93 -16.42 -4.19
CA GLY A 73 4.80 -17.27 -5.33
C GLY A 73 4.98 -18.76 -4.97
N GLY A 74 4.16 -19.61 -5.59
CA GLY A 74 4.27 -21.07 -5.47
C GLY A 74 5.54 -21.61 -6.12
N ASN A 75 6.07 -22.70 -5.60
CA ASN A 75 7.20 -23.38 -6.23
C ASN A 75 6.76 -24.09 -7.52
N GLY A 76 7.65 -24.17 -8.50
CA GLY A 76 7.45 -24.96 -9.71
C GLY A 76 7.26 -26.45 -9.40
N GLY A 77 6.39 -27.09 -10.20
CA GLY A 77 6.03 -28.50 -10.07
C GLY A 77 6.75 -29.40 -11.08
N ARG A 78 6.26 -30.65 -11.18
CA ARG A 78 6.60 -31.64 -12.22
C ARG A 78 5.84 -31.32 -13.50
N ASP A 79 6.13 -32.06 -14.57
CA ASP A 79 5.43 -31.95 -15.86
C ASP A 79 5.31 -30.51 -16.37
N LYS A 80 6.35 -29.69 -16.14
CA LYS A 80 6.43 -28.27 -16.50
C LYS A 80 5.34 -27.39 -15.85
N CYS A 81 4.74 -27.86 -14.77
CA CYS A 81 3.73 -27.07 -14.06
C CYS A 81 4.37 -25.87 -13.38
N HIS A 82 3.92 -24.67 -13.75
CA HIS A 82 4.33 -23.42 -13.12
C HIS A 82 3.75 -23.30 -11.71
N GLY A 83 4.50 -22.69 -10.81
CA GLY A 83 3.99 -22.28 -9.51
C GLY A 83 2.91 -21.22 -9.66
N LYS A 84 1.95 -21.21 -8.74
CA LYS A 84 0.90 -20.17 -8.68
C LYS A 84 1.54 -18.82 -8.33
N ASP A 85 1.14 -17.74 -9.03
CA ASP A 85 1.53 -16.39 -8.66
C ASP A 85 0.83 -15.97 -7.36
N GLY A 86 1.55 -15.25 -6.52
CA GLY A 86 1.02 -14.62 -5.32
C GLY A 86 0.11 -13.45 -5.69
N LYS A 87 -0.93 -13.25 -4.90
CA LYS A 87 -1.87 -12.15 -5.12
C LYS A 87 -1.25 -10.83 -4.70
N ASP A 88 -1.47 -9.80 -5.53
CA ASP A 88 -1.15 -8.42 -5.21
C ASP A 88 -2.09 -7.88 -4.14
N ILE A 89 -1.59 -6.94 -3.35
CA ILE A 89 -2.36 -6.25 -2.31
C ILE A 89 -2.44 -4.77 -2.64
N TYR A 90 -3.65 -4.24 -2.53
CA TYR A 90 -3.93 -2.82 -2.65
C TYR A 90 -4.26 -2.26 -1.28
N ILE A 91 -3.52 -1.22 -0.89
CA ILE A 91 -3.78 -0.44 0.32
C ILE A 91 -4.53 0.80 -0.13
N ASP A 92 -5.82 0.88 0.22
CA ASP A 92 -6.61 2.06 -0.08
C ASP A 92 -6.23 3.20 0.87
N VAL A 93 -5.92 4.36 0.29
CA VAL A 93 -5.54 5.57 1.02
C VAL A 93 -6.36 6.76 0.52
N PRO A 94 -6.69 7.73 1.39
CA PRO A 94 -7.34 8.97 0.94
C PRO A 94 -6.45 9.73 -0.06
N CYS A 95 -7.09 10.49 -0.95
CA CYS A 95 -6.39 11.40 -1.85
C CYS A 95 -5.67 12.50 -1.03
N GLY A 96 -4.46 12.85 -1.45
CA GLY A 96 -3.58 13.77 -0.70
C GLY A 96 -2.69 13.08 0.34
N THR A 97 -2.61 11.75 0.33
CA THR A 97 -1.69 10.98 1.19
C THR A 97 -0.27 11.02 0.63
N VAL A 98 0.68 11.44 1.45
CA VAL A 98 2.13 11.41 1.18
C VAL A 98 2.76 10.26 1.94
N VAL A 99 3.70 9.60 1.31
CA VAL A 99 4.37 8.41 1.83
C VAL A 99 5.84 8.66 2.04
N TYR A 100 6.33 8.35 3.23
CA TYR A 100 7.73 8.43 3.58
C TYR A 100 8.24 7.06 4.02
N ASN A 101 9.51 6.80 3.79
CA ASN A 101 10.19 5.67 4.39
C ASN A 101 10.47 5.99 5.87
N ALA A 102 9.99 5.13 6.78
CA ALA A 102 10.10 5.35 8.22
C ALA A 102 11.53 5.27 8.78
N GLU A 103 12.44 4.61 8.08
CA GLU A 103 13.83 4.42 8.51
C GLU A 103 14.72 5.57 8.04
N THR A 104 14.52 6.00 6.79
CA THR A 104 15.37 7.02 6.16
C THR A 104 14.77 8.43 6.20
N GLY A 105 13.47 8.55 6.52
CA GLY A 105 12.71 9.80 6.44
C GLY A 105 12.53 10.34 5.02
N LYS A 106 12.96 9.59 3.99
CA LYS A 106 12.89 10.04 2.60
C LYS A 106 11.47 9.91 2.05
N TYR A 107 11.10 10.86 1.22
CA TYR A 107 9.91 10.81 0.40
C TYR A 107 9.95 9.60 -0.55
N VAL A 108 8.84 8.87 -0.65
CA VAL A 108 8.67 7.71 -1.54
C VAL A 108 7.74 8.07 -2.70
N CYS A 109 6.51 8.45 -2.40
CA CYS A 109 5.48 8.80 -3.39
C CYS A 109 4.35 9.61 -2.73
N ASP A 110 3.44 10.10 -3.55
CA ASP A 110 2.17 10.67 -3.14
C ASP A 110 1.01 10.10 -3.96
N VAL A 111 -0.18 10.13 -3.35
CA VAL A 111 -1.42 9.68 -3.97
C VAL A 111 -2.38 10.87 -3.96
N THR A 112 -2.58 11.48 -5.13
CA THR A 112 -3.27 12.78 -5.26
C THR A 112 -4.69 12.68 -5.79
N TYR A 113 -5.02 11.66 -6.60
CA TYR A 113 -6.35 11.54 -7.21
C TYR A 113 -6.94 10.14 -7.03
N ASP A 114 -8.25 10.07 -7.19
CA ASP A 114 -9.02 8.84 -7.05
C ASP A 114 -8.64 7.81 -8.12
N GLY A 115 -8.52 6.56 -7.70
CA GLY A 115 -8.11 5.45 -8.58
C GLY A 115 -6.63 5.47 -8.97
N GLN A 116 -5.81 6.40 -8.48
CA GLN A 116 -4.36 6.38 -8.70
C GLN A 116 -3.76 5.15 -8.04
N GLU A 117 -3.04 4.34 -8.82
CA GLU A 117 -2.31 3.18 -8.31
C GLU A 117 -0.81 3.45 -8.38
N VAL A 118 -0.13 3.31 -7.24
CA VAL A 118 1.31 3.49 -7.12
C VAL A 118 1.93 2.22 -6.58
N LEU A 119 2.88 1.63 -7.32
CA LEU A 119 3.65 0.48 -6.86
C LEU A 119 4.55 0.90 -5.69
N LEU A 120 4.32 0.32 -4.52
CA LEU A 120 5.11 0.56 -3.32
C LEU A 120 6.26 -0.44 -3.18
N LEU A 121 5.95 -1.74 -3.25
CA LEU A 121 6.93 -2.83 -3.17
C LEU A 121 6.66 -3.84 -4.27
N LYS A 122 7.69 -4.20 -5.00
CA LYS A 122 7.60 -5.20 -6.08
C LYS A 122 7.70 -6.60 -5.51
N GLY A 123 6.84 -7.51 -5.99
CA GLY A 123 6.95 -8.93 -5.71
C GLY A 123 8.19 -9.56 -6.37
N GLY A 124 8.81 -10.51 -5.70
CA GLY A 124 9.97 -11.23 -6.23
C GLY A 124 9.60 -12.06 -7.45
N ARG A 125 10.47 -12.09 -8.45
CA ARG A 125 10.28 -12.89 -9.66
C ARG A 125 10.44 -14.39 -9.35
N GLY A 126 9.60 -15.24 -9.95
CA GLY A 126 9.73 -16.68 -9.87
C GLY A 126 11.00 -17.19 -10.53
N GLY A 127 11.62 -18.19 -9.92
CA GLY A 127 12.84 -18.84 -10.45
C GLY A 127 12.52 -19.78 -11.61
N LEU A 128 13.41 -19.90 -12.56
CA LEU A 128 13.26 -20.78 -13.71
C LEU A 128 13.50 -22.25 -13.32
N GLY A 129 12.67 -23.16 -13.87
CA GLY A 129 12.82 -24.59 -13.73
C GLY A 129 13.93 -25.17 -14.63
N ASN A 130 14.33 -26.40 -14.34
CA ASN A 130 15.42 -27.02 -15.09
C ASN A 130 15.09 -27.23 -16.58
N PHE A 131 13.81 -27.26 -16.95
CA PHE A 131 13.39 -27.37 -18.34
C PHE A 131 13.91 -26.21 -19.19
N GLN A 132 13.95 -24.99 -18.63
CA GLN A 132 14.44 -23.79 -19.33
C GLN A 132 15.95 -23.80 -19.60
N PHE A 133 16.69 -24.56 -18.83
CA PHE A 133 18.16 -24.66 -18.96
C PHE A 133 18.63 -25.81 -19.86
N ARG A 134 17.71 -26.50 -20.52
CA ARG A 134 18.02 -27.57 -21.47
C ARG A 134 18.65 -26.98 -22.73
N THR A 135 19.85 -27.49 -23.04
CA THR A 135 20.61 -27.17 -24.27
C THR A 135 21.03 -28.43 -25.00
N ALA A 136 21.57 -28.31 -26.23
CA ALA A 136 22.09 -29.44 -27.00
C ALA A 136 23.21 -30.13 -26.27
N THR A 137 24.08 -29.39 -25.57
CA THR A 137 25.21 -29.90 -24.80
C THR A 137 24.86 -30.34 -23.38
N ASN A 138 23.81 -29.72 -22.76
CA ASN A 138 23.32 -30.08 -21.43
C ASN A 138 21.84 -30.49 -21.53
N GLN A 139 21.59 -31.75 -21.83
CA GLN A 139 20.24 -32.29 -22.06
C GLN A 139 19.49 -32.59 -20.76
N THR A 140 20.19 -32.74 -19.63
CA THR A 140 19.57 -33.08 -18.32
C THR A 140 20.13 -32.20 -17.21
N PRO A 141 19.86 -30.88 -17.21
CA PRO A 141 20.28 -29.98 -16.14
C PRO A 141 19.64 -30.38 -14.80
N ARG A 142 20.50 -30.52 -13.77
CA ARG A 142 20.09 -30.87 -12.40
C ARG A 142 20.07 -29.65 -11.47
N TYR A 143 19.76 -28.50 -12.01
CA TYR A 143 19.66 -27.25 -11.25
C TYR A 143 18.45 -26.48 -11.72
N ALA A 144 17.93 -25.63 -10.82
CA ALA A 144 16.87 -24.69 -11.08
C ALA A 144 17.20 -23.38 -10.36
N GLN A 145 16.64 -22.30 -10.83
CA GLN A 145 16.87 -20.98 -10.25
C GLN A 145 16.01 -20.79 -9.00
N PRO A 146 16.57 -20.24 -7.90
CA PRO A 146 15.77 -19.79 -6.79
C PRO A 146 14.89 -18.60 -7.21
N GLY A 147 13.73 -18.42 -6.56
CA GLY A 147 12.96 -17.20 -6.72
C GLY A 147 13.69 -16.01 -6.11
N GLU A 148 13.40 -14.82 -6.62
CA GLU A 148 13.92 -13.57 -6.06
C GLU A 148 13.39 -13.36 -4.63
N PRO A 149 14.17 -12.71 -3.77
CA PRO A 149 13.75 -12.39 -2.41
C PRO A 149 12.58 -11.40 -2.42
N MET A 150 11.90 -11.29 -1.29
CA MET A 150 10.90 -10.27 -1.00
C MET A 150 11.57 -8.94 -0.68
N GLU A 151 10.86 -7.85 -0.91
CA GLU A 151 11.20 -6.51 -0.46
C GLU A 151 10.41 -6.16 0.80
N GLU A 152 11.04 -5.45 1.71
CA GLU A 152 10.45 -5.02 2.97
C GLU A 152 10.68 -3.54 3.18
N MET A 153 9.67 -2.84 3.69
CA MET A 153 9.78 -1.42 4.02
C MET A 153 8.78 -1.05 5.11
N THR A 154 9.22 -0.26 6.06
CA THR A 154 8.31 0.43 6.97
C THR A 154 8.01 1.81 6.41
N ILE A 155 6.73 2.09 6.16
CA ILE A 155 6.27 3.36 5.61
C ILE A 155 5.54 4.18 6.66
N ILE A 156 5.60 5.48 6.49
CA ILE A 156 4.78 6.47 7.17
C ILE A 156 3.83 7.05 6.12
N LEU A 157 2.54 6.96 6.40
CA LEU A 157 1.49 7.62 5.64
C LEU A 157 1.11 8.89 6.37
N GLU A 158 1.22 10.01 5.70
CA GLU A 158 0.84 11.34 6.19
C GLU A 158 -0.21 11.93 5.25
N LEU A 159 -1.39 12.19 5.79
CA LEU A 159 -2.48 12.78 5.03
C LEU A 159 -2.37 14.29 5.06
N LYS A 160 -2.08 14.90 3.90
CA LYS A 160 -2.13 16.36 3.71
C LYS A 160 -3.52 16.75 3.26
N LEU A 161 -4.38 17.03 4.24
CA LEU A 161 -5.73 17.47 3.95
C LEU A 161 -5.73 18.93 3.54
N LEU A 162 -6.31 19.20 2.38
CA LEU A 162 -6.85 20.50 2.04
C LEU A 162 -8.31 20.53 2.51
N ALA A 163 -8.72 21.57 3.21
CA ALA A 163 -10.13 21.72 3.57
C ALA A 163 -10.93 22.10 2.31
N ASP A 164 -12.11 21.51 2.16
CA ASP A 164 -13.03 21.83 1.07
C ASP A 164 -13.69 23.20 1.31
N VAL A 165 -13.87 23.56 2.60
CA VAL A 165 -14.52 24.81 3.03
C VAL A 165 -13.68 25.46 4.13
N GLY A 166 -13.33 26.73 3.95
CA GLY A 166 -12.65 27.55 4.96
C GLY A 166 -13.62 28.54 5.64
N LEU A 167 -13.63 28.58 6.98
CA LEU A 167 -14.30 29.61 7.75
C LEU A 167 -13.36 30.80 7.95
N VAL A 168 -13.71 31.95 7.39
CA VAL A 168 -12.94 33.19 7.51
C VAL A 168 -13.83 34.28 8.18
N GLY A 169 -13.27 35.06 9.09
CA GLY A 169 -13.98 36.13 9.74
C GLY A 169 -13.28 36.65 10.98
N LEU A 170 -13.79 37.72 11.58
CA LEU A 170 -13.21 38.40 12.74
C LEU A 170 -13.03 37.46 13.94
N PRO A 171 -12.08 37.74 14.85
CA PRO A 171 -11.97 37.04 16.12
C PRO A 171 -13.28 37.09 16.88
N ASN A 172 -13.60 36.03 17.60
CA ASN A 172 -14.85 35.91 18.40
C ASN A 172 -16.18 35.95 17.60
N ALA A 173 -16.12 35.83 16.25
CA ALA A 173 -17.33 35.77 15.40
C ALA A 173 -18.06 34.41 15.48
N GLY A 174 -17.65 33.51 16.37
CA GLY A 174 -18.32 32.21 16.57
C GLY A 174 -17.92 31.11 15.59
N LYS A 175 -16.86 31.29 14.79
CA LYS A 175 -16.38 30.30 13.78
C LYS A 175 -16.11 28.92 14.39
N SER A 176 -15.30 28.85 15.43
CA SER A 176 -14.95 27.59 16.11
C SER A 176 -16.14 26.94 16.81
N THR A 177 -17.09 27.76 17.29
CA THR A 177 -18.37 27.29 17.86
C THR A 177 -19.24 26.68 16.77
N LEU A 178 -19.32 27.30 15.60
CA LEU A 178 -20.04 26.78 14.45
C LEU A 178 -19.42 25.46 13.99
N LEU A 179 -18.09 25.42 13.83
CA LEU A 179 -17.37 24.20 13.45
C LEU A 179 -17.63 23.06 14.44
N SER A 180 -17.61 23.34 15.74
CA SER A 180 -17.88 22.34 16.78
C SER A 180 -19.35 21.86 16.80
N ALA A 181 -20.29 22.71 16.37
CA ALA A 181 -21.70 22.36 16.31
C ALA A 181 -22.09 21.52 15.09
N VAL A 182 -21.44 21.74 13.94
CA VAL A 182 -21.75 21.04 12.69
C VAL A 182 -20.84 19.83 12.41
N SER A 183 -19.71 19.73 13.10
CA SER A 183 -18.77 18.63 12.91
C SER A 183 -19.25 17.35 13.58
N SER A 184 -19.23 16.24 12.84
CA SER A 184 -19.56 14.89 13.34
C SER A 184 -18.51 14.34 14.32
N ALA A 185 -17.31 14.92 14.35
CA ALA A 185 -16.23 14.58 15.26
C ALA A 185 -15.66 15.86 15.90
N ARG A 186 -14.99 15.72 17.05
CA ARG A 186 -14.30 16.87 17.67
C ARG A 186 -13.27 17.43 16.70
N PRO A 187 -13.28 18.76 16.43
CA PRO A 187 -12.30 19.39 15.56
C PRO A 187 -10.88 19.09 16.02
N LYS A 188 -9.98 18.80 15.08
CA LYS A 188 -8.57 18.55 15.32
C LYS A 188 -7.75 19.74 14.83
N ILE A 189 -6.80 20.15 15.64
CA ILE A 189 -5.79 21.13 15.25
C ILE A 189 -4.83 20.44 14.28
N ALA A 190 -4.63 21.04 13.10
CA ALA A 190 -3.70 20.53 12.09
C ALA A 190 -2.55 21.53 11.89
N ASN A 191 -1.33 21.00 11.85
CA ASN A 191 -0.14 21.80 11.62
C ASN A 191 0.19 21.82 10.11
N TYR A 192 -0.10 22.94 9.45
CA TYR A 192 0.22 23.14 8.05
C TYR A 192 1.53 23.94 7.91
N PRO A 193 2.51 23.47 7.12
CA PRO A 193 3.81 24.13 7.01
C PRO A 193 3.78 25.53 6.36
N PHE A 194 2.63 25.91 5.79
CA PHE A 194 2.41 27.21 5.14
C PHE A 194 1.48 28.15 5.92
N THR A 195 1.06 27.75 7.13
CA THR A 195 0.25 28.60 8.01
C THR A 195 1.00 28.94 9.28
N THR A 196 0.97 30.22 9.67
CA THR A 196 1.54 30.68 10.95
C THR A 196 0.66 30.35 12.15
N LEU A 197 -0.62 29.98 11.89
CA LEU A 197 -1.62 29.63 12.88
C LEU A 197 -2.19 28.25 12.55
N GLU A 198 -2.32 27.40 13.56
CA GLU A 198 -2.83 26.04 13.42
C GLU A 198 -4.36 26.06 13.21
N PRO A 199 -4.87 25.71 12.02
CA PRO A 199 -6.29 25.65 11.77
C PRO A 199 -6.93 24.44 12.46
N SER A 200 -8.17 24.61 12.90
CA SER A 200 -8.98 23.51 13.42
C SER A 200 -9.80 22.88 12.30
N LEU A 201 -9.67 21.57 12.09
CA LEU A 201 -10.39 20.81 11.07
C LEU A 201 -11.58 20.06 11.68
N GLY A 202 -12.74 20.11 11.00
CA GLY A 202 -13.90 19.31 11.33
C GLY A 202 -14.46 18.61 10.09
N ILE A 203 -15.00 17.41 10.27
CA ILE A 203 -15.72 16.68 9.22
C ILE A 203 -17.19 16.97 9.39
N VAL A 204 -17.83 17.45 8.34
CA VAL A 204 -19.26 17.78 8.31
C VAL A 204 -19.96 16.78 7.40
N ASP A 205 -20.88 16.00 7.97
CA ASP A 205 -21.73 15.09 7.22
C ASP A 205 -22.96 15.84 6.67
N TYR A 206 -23.28 15.56 5.41
CA TYR A 206 -24.49 16.08 4.80
C TYR A 206 -25.22 14.94 4.05
N ARG A 207 -26.26 15.25 3.30
CA ARG A 207 -27.17 14.25 2.68
C ARG A 207 -26.42 13.13 1.94
N ASP A 208 -27.02 11.93 1.92
CA ASP A 208 -26.56 10.75 1.16
C ASP A 208 -25.22 10.17 1.63
N HIS A 209 -24.95 10.23 2.94
CA HIS A 209 -23.67 9.75 3.53
C HIS A 209 -22.42 10.39 2.94
N LYS A 210 -22.57 11.60 2.39
CA LYS A 210 -21.44 12.41 1.94
C LYS A 210 -20.97 13.31 3.07
N SER A 211 -19.67 13.55 3.12
CA SER A 211 -19.03 14.45 4.08
C SER A 211 -18.00 15.34 3.38
N PHE A 212 -17.68 16.45 3.98
CA PHE A 212 -16.62 17.35 3.52
C PHE A 212 -15.81 17.85 4.71
N VAL A 213 -14.58 18.30 4.45
CA VAL A 213 -13.69 18.84 5.47
C VAL A 213 -13.84 20.35 5.55
N MET A 214 -14.15 20.85 6.75
CA MET A 214 -14.26 22.28 7.05
C MET A 214 -13.09 22.68 7.95
N ALA A 215 -12.41 23.77 7.59
CA ALA A 215 -11.32 24.36 8.37
C ALA A 215 -11.76 25.68 9.00
N ASP A 216 -11.50 25.86 10.29
CA ASP A 216 -11.51 27.17 10.93
C ASP A 216 -10.11 27.78 10.79
N ILE A 217 -10.01 28.79 9.93
CA ILE A 217 -8.78 29.55 9.73
C ILE A 217 -8.82 30.71 10.73
N PRO A 218 -7.91 30.70 11.75
CA PRO A 218 -7.82 31.81 12.70
C PRO A 218 -7.61 33.11 11.93
N GLY A 219 -8.34 34.14 12.33
CA GLY A 219 -8.49 35.37 11.55
C GLY A 219 -7.16 35.96 11.07
N ILE A 220 -7.07 36.10 9.76
CA ILE A 220 -6.05 36.95 9.11
C ILE A 220 -6.52 38.38 9.34
N ILE A 221 -6.00 39.00 10.38
CA ILE A 221 -6.14 40.44 10.59
C ILE A 221 -4.72 40.98 10.67
N GLU A 222 -4.38 41.80 9.72
CA GLU A 222 -3.29 42.75 9.86
C GLU A 222 -3.65 43.82 10.91
#